data_e929d03af579379be363564cfd5b48c7
#
_entry.id   e929d03af579379be363564cfd5b48c7
#
_cell.length_a   1.000
_cell.length_b   1.000
_cell.length_c   1.000
_cell.angle_alpha   90.00
_cell.angle_beta   90.00
_cell.angle_gamma   90.00
#
_symmetry.space_group_name_H-M   'P 1'
#
loop_
_entity.id
_entity.type
_entity.pdbx_description
1 polymer ?
#
loop_
_entity_poly.entity_id
_entity_poly.type
_entity_poly.pdbx_seq_one_letter_code
_entity_poly.pdbx_strand_id
1 'polypeptide(L)'
;WLQQADGPEVWVRAYGPENQLEPLPALLWIHGGGYCLGSMEADDHMVRQMVREVGLVVISVDYRLAPEHPFPAALNDATTALQWLADNTDTLAIDPARIAIGGISAGAGLAAGVALYARDKTDIRLAFQFLLCPMIDDRCVTASSHMITDKRVWNRNSNLIAWQHYLHRDKTSEQEPYIEVSEYAAASRATSLTGLPRAYIAVGSVDAFVDENRDYAQRLAAAGVSTQFEVFEGGFHGFEFIAPGAGLSKHAR
;
A
#
# COMPACT_ATOMS: atom_id res chain seq x y z
N TRP A 1 15.30 10.19 -10.30
CA TRP A 1 14.88 8.94 -10.96
C TRP A 1 15.89 7.83 -10.67
N LEU A 2 15.41 6.59 -10.70
CA LEU A 2 16.22 5.39 -10.48
C LEU A 2 16.28 4.60 -11.79
N GLN A 3 17.48 4.15 -12.17
CA GLN A 3 17.68 3.33 -13.33
C GLN A 3 17.57 1.85 -12.94
N GLN A 4 16.66 1.12 -13.54
CA GLN A 4 16.70 -0.34 -13.48
C GLN A 4 17.78 -0.85 -14.43
N ALA A 5 18.48 -1.93 -14.08
CA ALA A 5 19.59 -2.46 -14.88
C ALA A 5 19.18 -2.79 -16.33
N ASP A 6 17.96 -3.34 -16.51
CA ASP A 6 17.38 -3.69 -17.82
C ASP A 6 15.90 -3.27 -17.91
N GLY A 7 15.50 -2.16 -17.25
CA GLY A 7 14.11 -1.73 -17.16
C GLY A 7 13.92 -0.23 -17.32
N PRO A 8 12.65 0.23 -17.27
CA PRO A 8 12.33 1.64 -17.33
C PRO A 8 12.83 2.40 -16.10
N GLU A 9 12.96 3.71 -16.24
CA GLU A 9 13.25 4.60 -15.12
C GLU A 9 12.08 4.58 -14.11
N VAL A 10 12.42 4.53 -12.81
CA VAL A 10 11.46 4.66 -11.72
C VAL A 10 11.66 6.01 -11.05
N TRP A 11 10.61 6.80 -11.01
CA TRP A 11 10.65 8.11 -10.37
C TRP A 11 10.36 7.97 -8.88
N VAL A 12 11.19 8.62 -8.08
CA VAL A 12 10.99 8.71 -6.63
C VAL A 12 11.19 10.14 -6.16
N ARG A 13 10.51 10.51 -5.09
CA ARG A 13 10.69 11.78 -4.40
C ARG A 13 11.04 11.52 -2.94
N ALA A 14 12.14 12.11 -2.49
CA ALA A 14 12.59 12.03 -1.12
C ALA A 14 12.10 13.26 -0.32
N TYR A 15 11.61 13.02 0.87
CA TYR A 15 11.21 14.02 1.84
C TYR A 15 11.93 13.73 3.15
N GLY A 16 12.50 14.74 3.76
CA GLY A 16 13.19 14.61 5.04
C GLY A 16 13.21 15.94 5.80
N PRO A 17 13.52 15.94 7.10
CA PRO A 17 13.71 17.15 7.86
C PRO A 17 14.95 17.92 7.38
N GLU A 18 14.90 19.26 7.43
CA GLU A 18 16.00 20.11 6.97
C GLU A 18 17.32 19.93 7.75
N ASN A 19 17.23 19.61 9.04
CA ASN A 19 18.38 19.47 9.95
C ASN A 19 18.42 18.06 10.54
N GLN A 20 18.89 17.11 9.77
CA GLN A 20 19.06 15.72 10.22
C GLN A 20 20.44 15.58 10.87
N LEU A 21 20.44 15.29 12.18
CA LEU A 21 21.69 15.13 12.96
C LEU A 21 22.07 13.66 13.20
N GLU A 22 21.09 12.76 13.13
CA GLU A 22 21.26 11.33 13.37
C GLU A 22 20.50 10.52 12.32
N PRO A 23 20.84 9.24 12.09
CA PRO A 23 20.09 8.38 11.18
C PRO A 23 18.63 8.23 11.62
N LEU A 24 17.70 8.53 10.71
CA LEU A 24 16.26 8.50 10.94
C LEU A 24 15.62 7.20 10.42
N PRO A 25 14.44 6.82 10.92
CA PRO A 25 13.62 5.81 10.26
C PRO A 25 13.24 6.28 8.86
N ALA A 26 12.99 5.33 7.95
CA ALA A 26 12.50 5.63 6.63
C ALA A 26 11.19 4.90 6.31
N LEU A 27 10.36 5.52 5.48
CA LEU A 27 9.14 4.97 4.95
C LEU A 27 9.18 5.02 3.41
N LEU A 28 9.11 3.85 2.77
CA LEU A 28 8.73 3.80 1.36
C LEU A 28 7.21 3.96 1.28
N TRP A 29 6.76 5.07 0.69
CA TRP A 29 5.35 5.41 0.56
C TRP A 29 4.84 5.17 -0.85
N ILE A 30 3.68 4.52 -0.96
CA ILE A 30 3.05 4.15 -2.22
C ILE A 30 1.64 4.76 -2.29
N HIS A 31 1.41 5.61 -3.31
CA HIS A 31 0.15 6.31 -3.48
C HIS A 31 -1.00 5.38 -3.88
N GLY A 32 -2.23 5.81 -3.59
CA GLY A 32 -3.45 5.14 -3.99
C GLY A 32 -3.84 5.37 -5.44
N GLY A 33 -5.05 4.92 -5.81
CA GLY A 33 -5.63 5.14 -7.15
C GLY A 33 -6.01 3.86 -7.89
N GLY A 34 -6.27 2.76 -7.19
CA GLY A 34 -6.76 1.51 -7.81
C GLY A 34 -5.77 0.89 -8.80
N TYR A 35 -4.47 1.12 -8.65
CA TYR A 35 -3.39 0.74 -9.57
C TYR A 35 -3.48 1.39 -10.97
N CYS A 36 -4.51 2.22 -11.23
CA CYS A 36 -4.81 2.78 -12.55
C CYS A 36 -4.73 4.30 -12.58
N LEU A 37 -4.70 4.94 -11.44
CA LEU A 37 -4.74 6.40 -11.26
C LEU A 37 -3.76 6.84 -10.17
N GLY A 38 -3.57 8.15 -10.06
CA GLY A 38 -2.75 8.74 -9.02
C GLY A 38 -1.34 9.09 -9.47
N SER A 39 -0.62 9.70 -8.58
CA SER A 39 0.80 10.03 -8.71
C SER A 39 1.35 10.32 -7.32
N MET A 40 2.68 10.40 -7.16
CA MET A 40 3.30 10.75 -5.89
C MET A 40 2.94 12.16 -5.41
N GLU A 41 2.53 13.08 -6.32
CA GLU A 41 2.09 14.43 -5.97
C GLU A 41 0.77 14.46 -5.21
N ALA A 42 -0.10 13.49 -5.46
CA ALA A 42 -1.42 13.45 -4.83
C ALA A 42 -1.32 13.39 -3.31
N ASP A 43 -0.31 12.71 -2.79
CA ASP A 43 -0.10 12.50 -1.35
C ASP A 43 0.90 13.49 -0.72
N ASP A 44 1.41 14.48 -1.47
CA ASP A 44 2.48 15.41 -1.05
C ASP A 44 2.18 16.06 0.31
N HIS A 45 0.93 16.50 0.53
CA HIS A 45 0.53 17.12 1.79
C HIS A 45 0.66 16.18 2.99
N MET A 46 0.16 14.95 2.85
CA MET A 46 0.19 13.94 3.90
C MET A 46 1.62 13.48 4.18
N VAL A 47 2.40 13.22 3.14
CA VAL A 47 3.80 12.81 3.27
C VAL A 47 4.62 13.88 4.01
N ARG A 48 4.43 15.17 3.67
CA ARG A 48 5.08 16.29 4.38
C ARG A 48 4.63 16.38 5.85
N GLN A 49 3.38 16.05 6.14
CA GLN A 49 2.89 16.02 7.51
C GLN A 49 3.56 14.88 8.30
N MET A 50 3.66 13.68 7.73
CA MET A 50 4.37 12.55 8.35
C MET A 50 5.82 12.90 8.68
N VAL A 51 6.55 13.52 7.75
CA VAL A 51 7.93 13.98 7.98
C VAL A 51 8.02 14.93 9.16
N ARG A 52 7.12 15.91 9.24
CA ARG A 52 7.14 16.92 10.32
C ARG A 52 6.74 16.39 11.69
N GLU A 53 5.75 15.51 11.74
CA GLU A 53 5.16 15.05 13.00
C GLU A 53 5.88 13.82 13.56
N VAL A 54 6.35 12.93 12.70
CA VAL A 54 7.01 11.68 13.12
C VAL A 54 8.54 11.81 13.12
N GLY A 55 9.10 12.68 12.30
CA GLY A 55 10.55 12.84 12.19
C GLY A 55 11.21 11.66 11.48
N LEU A 56 10.77 11.38 10.25
CA LEU A 56 11.28 10.29 9.42
C LEU A 56 11.62 10.77 8.00
N VAL A 57 12.35 9.99 7.25
CA VAL A 57 12.53 10.17 5.81
C VAL A 57 11.44 9.40 5.07
N VAL A 58 10.78 10.02 4.08
CA VAL A 58 9.84 9.35 3.21
C VAL A 58 10.38 9.33 1.79
N ILE A 59 10.34 8.16 1.18
CA ILE A 59 10.59 7.98 -0.25
C ILE A 59 9.24 7.62 -0.90
N SER A 60 8.68 8.55 -1.66
CA SER A 60 7.44 8.31 -2.42
C SER A 60 7.79 7.82 -3.82
N VAL A 61 7.15 6.76 -4.27
CA VAL A 61 7.40 6.16 -5.59
C VAL A 61 6.26 6.46 -6.55
N ASP A 62 6.62 6.87 -7.77
CA ASP A 62 5.71 7.05 -8.91
C ASP A 62 5.75 5.78 -9.76
N TYR A 63 4.98 4.78 -9.36
CA TYR A 63 4.96 3.48 -10.00
C TYR A 63 4.10 3.50 -11.27
N ARG A 64 4.45 2.69 -12.25
CA ARG A 64 3.72 2.56 -13.52
C ARG A 64 2.31 2.01 -13.29
N LEU A 65 1.35 2.63 -13.98
CA LEU A 65 -0.08 2.38 -13.81
C LEU A 65 -0.62 1.42 -14.87
N ALA A 66 -1.62 0.64 -14.49
CA ALA A 66 -2.47 -0.12 -15.39
C ALA A 66 -3.56 0.82 -16.01
N PRO A 67 -4.11 0.49 -17.17
CA PRO A 67 -3.89 -0.73 -17.96
C PRO A 67 -2.63 -0.72 -18.83
N GLU A 68 -1.94 0.40 -19.00
CA GLU A 68 -0.76 0.53 -19.86
C GLU A 68 0.38 -0.38 -19.36
N HIS A 69 0.49 -0.51 -18.05
CA HIS A 69 1.51 -1.32 -17.37
C HIS A 69 0.88 -2.20 -16.28
N PRO A 70 0.27 -3.34 -16.67
CA PRO A 70 -0.35 -4.25 -15.72
C PRO A 70 0.69 -4.93 -14.81
N PHE A 71 0.22 -5.69 -13.84
CA PHE A 71 1.09 -6.53 -13.00
C PHE A 71 2.03 -7.39 -13.88
N PRO A 72 3.34 -7.44 -13.55
CA PRO A 72 3.97 -7.01 -12.31
C PRO A 72 4.66 -5.63 -12.36
N ALA A 73 4.31 -4.72 -13.29
CA ALA A 73 5.05 -3.47 -13.50
C ALA A 73 5.16 -2.62 -12.21
N ALA A 74 4.05 -2.34 -11.54
CA ALA A 74 4.03 -1.56 -10.29
C ALA A 74 4.84 -2.25 -9.17
N LEU A 75 4.74 -3.58 -9.06
CA LEU A 75 5.53 -4.35 -8.09
C LEU A 75 7.03 -4.19 -8.35
N ASN A 76 7.46 -4.31 -9.61
CA ASN A 76 8.86 -4.16 -9.99
C ASN A 76 9.38 -2.74 -9.68
N ASP A 77 8.58 -1.71 -9.93
CA ASP A 77 8.96 -0.33 -9.64
C ASP A 77 9.09 -0.09 -8.13
N ALA A 78 8.12 -0.55 -7.35
CA ALA A 78 8.14 -0.42 -5.89
C ALA A 78 9.27 -1.23 -5.23
N THR A 79 9.56 -2.44 -5.74
CA THR A 79 10.70 -3.24 -5.26
C THR A 79 12.04 -2.63 -5.64
N THR A 80 12.15 -2.02 -6.83
CA THR A 80 13.34 -1.25 -7.24
C THR A 80 13.56 -0.06 -6.31
N ALA A 81 12.49 0.68 -5.98
CA ALA A 81 12.58 1.80 -5.04
C ALA A 81 12.99 1.34 -3.63
N LEU A 82 12.47 0.20 -3.16
CA LEU A 82 12.84 -0.40 -1.88
C LEU A 82 14.31 -0.83 -1.86
N GLN A 83 14.78 -1.49 -2.91
CA GLN A 83 16.20 -1.89 -3.02
C GLN A 83 17.10 -0.66 -3.02
N TRP A 84 16.77 0.34 -3.84
CA TRP A 84 17.53 1.59 -3.85
C TRP A 84 17.56 2.27 -2.48
N LEU A 85 16.44 2.31 -1.76
CA LEU A 85 16.37 2.87 -0.40
C LEU A 85 17.32 2.11 0.54
N ALA A 86 17.31 0.78 0.49
CA ALA A 86 18.18 -0.07 1.32
C ALA A 86 19.67 0.11 1.00
N ASP A 87 20.01 0.31 -0.27
CA ASP A 87 21.40 0.49 -0.74
C ASP A 87 21.95 1.91 -0.47
N ASN A 88 21.09 2.89 -0.18
CA ASN A 88 21.48 4.30 0.00
C ASN A 88 21.24 4.83 1.41
N THR A 89 21.15 3.96 2.40
CA THR A 89 20.86 4.36 3.80
C THR A 89 21.90 5.33 4.36
N ASP A 90 23.18 5.14 4.06
CA ASP A 90 24.26 6.03 4.51
C ASP A 90 24.13 7.44 3.88
N THR A 91 23.88 7.50 2.56
CA THR A 91 23.73 8.76 1.82
C THR A 91 22.51 9.56 2.29
N LEU A 92 21.44 8.85 2.63
CA LEU A 92 20.17 9.44 3.10
C LEU A 92 20.14 9.62 4.62
N ALA A 93 21.21 9.24 5.32
CA ALA A 93 21.30 9.21 6.78
C ALA A 93 20.09 8.47 7.42
N ILE A 94 19.79 7.26 6.92
CA ILE A 94 18.69 6.40 7.37
C ILE A 94 19.27 5.26 8.20
N ASP A 95 18.53 4.87 9.25
CA ASP A 95 18.82 3.65 10.01
C ASP A 95 18.29 2.43 9.25
N PRO A 96 19.16 1.54 8.73
CA PRO A 96 18.74 0.39 7.94
C PRO A 96 17.85 -0.60 8.72
N ALA A 97 17.89 -0.59 10.05
CA ALA A 97 17.02 -1.41 10.89
C ALA A 97 15.59 -0.83 11.05
N ARG A 98 15.36 0.39 10.58
CA ARG A 98 14.10 1.12 10.73
C ARG A 98 13.49 1.51 9.37
N ILE A 99 13.62 0.66 8.36
CA ILE A 99 12.94 0.84 7.07
C ILE A 99 11.53 0.26 7.17
N ALA A 100 10.54 1.10 6.91
CA ALA A 100 9.13 0.75 6.84
C ALA A 100 8.62 0.84 5.40
N ILE A 101 7.50 0.19 5.15
CA ILE A 101 6.73 0.34 3.90
C ILE A 101 5.29 0.71 4.23
N GLY A 102 4.68 1.53 3.39
CA GLY A 102 3.28 1.88 3.60
C GLY A 102 2.64 2.49 2.36
N GLY A 103 1.36 2.71 2.45
CA GLY A 103 0.58 3.30 1.38
C GLY A 103 -0.89 3.40 1.73
N ILE A 104 -1.65 3.88 0.75
CA ILE A 104 -3.10 4.01 0.86
C ILE A 104 -3.80 3.28 -0.27
N SER A 105 -4.92 2.59 0.01
CA SER A 105 -5.78 1.95 -0.99
C SER A 105 -5.00 0.91 -1.82
N ALA A 106 -4.95 1.06 -3.14
CA ALA A 106 -4.11 0.24 -4.01
C ALA A 106 -2.62 0.31 -3.65
N GLY A 107 -2.14 1.51 -3.25
CA GLY A 107 -0.76 1.66 -2.78
C GLY A 107 -0.48 0.87 -1.51
N ALA A 108 -1.43 0.78 -0.58
CA ALA A 108 -1.33 -0.09 0.59
C ALA A 108 -1.39 -1.58 0.21
N GLY A 109 -2.18 -1.93 -0.81
CA GLY A 109 -2.19 -3.28 -1.38
C GLY A 109 -0.84 -3.64 -2.00
N LEU A 110 -0.26 -2.73 -2.77
CA LEU A 110 1.08 -2.88 -3.34
C LEU A 110 2.15 -2.97 -2.25
N ALA A 111 2.05 -2.15 -1.18
CA ALA A 111 2.95 -2.20 -0.04
C ALA A 111 2.92 -3.59 0.66
N ALA A 112 1.73 -4.17 0.85
CA ALA A 112 1.59 -5.52 1.37
C ALA A 112 2.21 -6.58 0.45
N GLY A 113 2.02 -6.45 -0.88
CA GLY A 113 2.66 -7.31 -1.89
C GLY A 113 4.19 -7.18 -1.90
N VAL A 114 4.72 -5.97 -1.78
CA VAL A 114 6.17 -5.71 -1.66
C VAL A 114 6.72 -6.26 -0.35
N ALA A 115 5.99 -6.18 0.76
CA ALA A 115 6.42 -6.76 2.03
C ALA A 115 6.54 -8.30 1.94
N LEU A 116 5.59 -8.97 1.28
CA LEU A 116 5.68 -10.40 0.95
C LEU A 116 6.88 -10.69 0.07
N TYR A 117 7.08 -9.91 -1.01
CA TYR A 117 8.20 -10.08 -1.92
C TYR A 117 9.55 -9.88 -1.22
N ALA A 118 9.68 -8.85 -0.39
CA ALA A 118 10.91 -8.57 0.36
C ALA A 118 11.28 -9.73 1.28
N ARG A 119 10.29 -10.28 2.02
CA ARG A 119 10.48 -11.46 2.86
C ARG A 119 10.98 -12.68 2.07
N ASP A 120 10.42 -12.92 0.89
CA ASP A 120 10.60 -14.18 0.15
C ASP A 120 11.78 -14.13 -0.83
N LYS A 121 12.14 -12.96 -1.32
CA LYS A 121 13.03 -12.80 -2.48
C LYS A 121 14.25 -11.91 -2.22
N THR A 122 14.35 -11.28 -1.04
CA THR A 122 15.44 -10.35 -0.72
C THR A 122 15.97 -10.58 0.70
N ASP A 123 17.10 -9.94 1.00
CA ASP A 123 17.65 -9.88 2.37
C ASP A 123 17.18 -8.64 3.15
N ILE A 124 16.34 -7.80 2.53
CA ILE A 124 15.83 -6.57 3.16
C ILE A 124 14.85 -6.94 4.27
N ARG A 125 15.10 -6.43 5.48
CA ARG A 125 14.24 -6.64 6.64
C ARG A 125 13.44 -5.37 6.91
N LEU A 126 12.15 -5.39 6.57
CA LEU A 126 11.23 -4.30 6.88
C LEU A 126 10.89 -4.31 8.38
N ALA A 127 10.92 -3.14 9.00
CA ALA A 127 10.58 -2.96 10.41
C ALA A 127 9.08 -2.83 10.66
N PHE A 128 8.33 -2.32 9.66
CA PHE A 128 6.92 -2.00 9.83
C PHE A 128 6.19 -1.91 8.49
N GLN A 129 4.91 -2.24 8.46
CA GLN A 129 4.00 -1.97 7.36
C GLN A 129 2.83 -1.10 7.84
N PHE A 130 2.62 0.03 7.15
CA PHE A 130 1.60 1.03 7.43
C PHE A 130 0.57 1.05 6.30
N LEU A 131 -0.59 0.43 6.51
CA LEU A 131 -1.55 0.12 5.45
C LEU A 131 -2.88 0.84 5.71
N LEU A 132 -3.16 1.87 4.91
CA LEU A 132 -4.41 2.62 4.99
C LEU A 132 -5.41 2.07 3.96
N CYS A 133 -6.55 1.57 4.42
CA CYS A 133 -7.63 0.96 3.64
C CYS A 133 -7.12 0.10 2.46
N PRO A 134 -6.22 -0.89 2.70
CA PRO A 134 -5.54 -1.60 1.64
C PRO A 134 -6.48 -2.39 0.73
N MET A 135 -6.28 -2.23 -0.60
CA MET A 135 -6.93 -2.99 -1.66
C MET A 135 -6.10 -4.25 -1.92
N ILE A 136 -6.49 -5.40 -1.34
CA ILE A 136 -5.66 -6.61 -1.26
C ILE A 136 -6.32 -7.89 -1.77
N ASP A 137 -7.62 -7.87 -2.09
CA ASP A 137 -8.36 -9.07 -2.52
C ASP A 137 -9.02 -8.86 -3.89
N ASP A 138 -8.43 -9.45 -4.92
CA ASP A 138 -8.92 -9.39 -6.30
C ASP A 138 -10.23 -10.15 -6.53
N ARG A 139 -10.63 -11.02 -5.58
CA ARG A 139 -11.85 -11.84 -5.69
C ARG A 139 -13.11 -11.02 -5.51
N CYS A 140 -13.07 -9.93 -4.73
CA CYS A 140 -14.21 -9.06 -4.45
C CYS A 140 -15.46 -9.81 -3.92
N VAL A 141 -15.25 -10.80 -3.07
CA VAL A 141 -16.30 -11.72 -2.60
C VAL A 141 -16.84 -11.41 -1.20
N THR A 142 -16.28 -10.43 -0.51
CA THR A 142 -16.68 -10.06 0.84
C THR A 142 -18.04 -9.36 0.86
N ALA A 143 -18.73 -9.39 2.00
CA ALA A 143 -20.01 -8.70 2.16
C ALA A 143 -19.86 -7.18 1.91
N SER A 144 -18.82 -6.56 2.49
CA SER A 144 -18.55 -5.14 2.30
C SER A 144 -18.31 -4.78 0.82
N SER A 145 -17.56 -5.61 0.08
CA SER A 145 -17.31 -5.38 -1.34
C SER A 145 -18.58 -5.43 -2.20
N HIS A 146 -19.62 -6.16 -1.77
CA HIS A 146 -20.93 -6.19 -2.43
C HIS A 146 -21.85 -5.02 -2.01
N MET A 147 -21.76 -4.57 -0.76
CA MET A 147 -22.66 -3.56 -0.20
C MET A 147 -22.36 -2.13 -0.69
N ILE A 148 -21.09 -1.80 -0.92
CA ILE A 148 -20.71 -0.44 -1.29
C ILE A 148 -20.83 -0.26 -2.81
N THR A 149 -21.94 0.33 -3.24
CA THR A 149 -22.28 0.56 -4.65
C THR A 149 -22.44 2.04 -5.01
N ASP A 150 -22.31 2.96 -4.04
CA ASP A 150 -22.44 4.40 -4.23
C ASP A 150 -21.31 4.92 -5.16
N LYS A 151 -21.71 5.57 -6.26
CA LYS A 151 -20.80 6.07 -7.30
C LYS A 151 -19.98 7.30 -6.86
N ARG A 152 -20.27 7.89 -5.72
CA ARG A 152 -19.55 9.06 -5.18
C ARG A 152 -18.25 8.68 -4.47
N VAL A 153 -18.08 7.40 -4.12
CA VAL A 153 -16.91 6.87 -3.45
C VAL A 153 -16.37 5.67 -4.23
N TRP A 154 -15.19 5.16 -3.83
CA TRP A 154 -14.70 3.89 -4.35
C TRP A 154 -15.70 2.79 -4.02
N ASN A 155 -16.14 2.07 -5.03
CA ASN A 155 -17.26 1.13 -4.93
C ASN A 155 -16.93 -0.19 -5.64
N ARG A 156 -17.84 -1.16 -5.51
CA ARG A 156 -17.68 -2.47 -6.13
C ARG A 156 -17.30 -2.41 -7.62
N ASN A 157 -18.01 -1.60 -8.41
CA ASN A 157 -17.75 -1.55 -9.86
C ASN A 157 -16.35 -0.99 -10.17
N SER A 158 -15.94 0.07 -9.47
CA SER A 158 -14.59 0.64 -9.59
C SER A 158 -13.53 -0.40 -9.22
N ASN A 159 -13.79 -1.17 -8.15
CA ASN A 159 -12.88 -2.21 -7.68
C ASN A 159 -12.70 -3.34 -8.70
N LEU A 160 -13.80 -3.86 -9.26
CA LEU A 160 -13.76 -4.90 -10.29
C LEU A 160 -13.00 -4.45 -11.54
N ILE A 161 -13.28 -3.23 -12.03
CA ILE A 161 -12.59 -2.67 -13.21
C ILE A 161 -11.08 -2.48 -12.93
N ALA A 162 -10.74 -1.96 -11.76
CA ALA A 162 -9.34 -1.74 -11.39
C ALA A 162 -8.55 -3.05 -11.33
N TRP A 163 -9.09 -4.09 -10.72
CA TRP A 163 -8.47 -5.42 -10.71
C TRP A 163 -8.36 -6.03 -12.10
N GLN A 164 -9.36 -5.86 -12.98
CA GLN A 164 -9.27 -6.29 -14.38
C GLN A 164 -8.09 -5.65 -15.10
N HIS A 165 -7.93 -4.33 -14.99
CA HIS A 165 -6.82 -3.62 -15.59
C HIS A 165 -5.48 -4.01 -15.00
N TYR A 166 -5.39 -4.06 -13.66
CA TYR A 166 -4.14 -4.38 -12.97
C TYR A 166 -3.64 -5.79 -13.28
N LEU A 167 -4.55 -6.77 -13.33
CA LEU A 167 -4.22 -8.17 -13.61
C LEU A 167 -4.26 -8.54 -15.11
N HIS A 168 -4.52 -7.55 -15.97
CA HIS A 168 -4.65 -7.72 -17.43
C HIS A 168 -5.63 -8.85 -17.80
N ARG A 169 -6.89 -8.73 -17.38
CA ARG A 169 -7.92 -9.75 -17.57
C ARG A 169 -9.17 -9.18 -18.20
N ASP A 170 -9.79 -9.97 -19.08
CA ASP A 170 -11.10 -9.66 -19.66
C ASP A 170 -12.27 -9.96 -18.70
N LYS A 171 -12.03 -10.77 -17.65
CA LYS A 171 -13.02 -11.18 -16.68
C LYS A 171 -12.56 -10.94 -15.24
N THR A 172 -13.53 -10.77 -14.36
CA THR A 172 -13.28 -10.64 -12.92
C THR A 172 -13.00 -12.00 -12.28
N SER A 173 -12.35 -12.02 -11.12
CA SER A 173 -12.19 -13.25 -10.33
C SER A 173 -13.54 -13.84 -9.86
N GLU A 174 -14.61 -13.05 -9.83
CA GLU A 174 -15.97 -13.55 -9.59
C GLU A 174 -16.48 -14.42 -10.74
N GLN A 175 -16.15 -14.07 -11.98
CA GLN A 175 -16.50 -14.82 -13.18
C GLN A 175 -15.57 -16.03 -13.40
N GLU A 176 -14.34 -15.94 -12.91
CA GLU A 176 -13.31 -16.99 -12.98
C GLU A 176 -12.65 -17.20 -11.61
N PRO A 177 -13.35 -17.80 -10.61
CA PRO A 177 -12.90 -17.86 -9.22
C PRO A 177 -11.65 -18.73 -9.01
N TYR A 178 -11.35 -19.63 -9.94
CA TYR A 178 -10.20 -20.53 -9.87
C TYR A 178 -8.95 -20.01 -10.58
N ILE A 179 -8.98 -18.77 -11.09
CA ILE A 179 -7.80 -18.21 -11.74
C ILE A 179 -6.69 -18.01 -10.70
N GLU A 180 -5.50 -18.44 -11.05
CA GLU A 180 -4.31 -18.23 -10.22
C GLU A 180 -3.86 -16.78 -10.28
N VAL A 181 -3.69 -16.16 -9.11
CA VAL A 181 -3.17 -14.82 -8.93
C VAL A 181 -2.02 -14.85 -7.97
N SER A 182 -0.93 -14.19 -8.34
CA SER A 182 0.22 -14.04 -7.47
C SER A 182 -0.16 -13.35 -6.15
N GLU A 183 0.33 -13.88 -5.03
CA GLU A 183 0.18 -13.24 -3.71
C GLU A 183 0.87 -11.87 -3.64
N TYR A 184 1.82 -11.61 -4.51
CA TYR A 184 2.47 -10.28 -4.61
C TYR A 184 1.58 -9.25 -5.34
N ALA A 185 0.59 -9.70 -6.13
CA ALA A 185 -0.43 -8.85 -6.73
C ALA A 185 -1.60 -8.62 -5.78
N ALA A 186 -2.03 -9.66 -5.07
CA ALA A 186 -3.18 -9.66 -4.18
C ALA A 186 -2.82 -10.35 -2.84
N ALA A 187 -2.42 -9.57 -1.84
CA ALA A 187 -1.86 -10.07 -0.59
C ALA A 187 -2.81 -10.99 0.20
N SER A 188 -4.13 -10.88 0.01
CA SER A 188 -5.11 -11.81 0.57
C SER A 188 -4.97 -13.24 0.04
N ARG A 189 -4.28 -13.44 -1.07
CA ARG A 189 -4.00 -14.76 -1.65
C ARG A 189 -2.84 -15.48 -0.96
N ALA A 190 -2.01 -14.77 -0.20
CA ALA A 190 -0.86 -15.37 0.47
C ALA A 190 -1.28 -16.51 1.40
N THR A 191 -0.65 -17.66 1.27
CA THR A 191 -0.92 -18.83 2.10
C THR A 191 -0.21 -18.76 3.45
N SER A 192 0.90 -18.01 3.55
CA SER A 192 1.65 -17.77 4.77
C SER A 192 1.97 -16.29 4.95
N LEU A 193 1.67 -15.77 6.12
CA LEU A 193 2.01 -14.41 6.54
C LEU A 193 3.11 -14.38 7.62
N THR A 194 3.65 -15.55 7.96
CA THR A 194 4.74 -15.66 8.94
C THR A 194 5.97 -14.91 8.49
N GLY A 195 6.63 -14.22 9.42
CA GLY A 195 7.87 -13.47 9.16
C GLY A 195 7.69 -12.11 8.51
N LEU A 196 6.43 -11.67 8.25
CA LEU A 196 6.16 -10.30 7.83
C LEU A 196 6.43 -9.32 8.97
N PRO A 197 6.74 -8.05 8.65
CA PRO A 197 6.94 -7.01 9.65
C PRO A 197 5.65 -6.71 10.41
N ARG A 198 5.78 -6.19 11.64
CA ARG A 198 4.62 -5.69 12.41
C ARG A 198 3.78 -4.74 11.55
N ALA A 199 2.46 -4.73 11.76
CA ALA A 199 1.52 -4.04 10.91
C ALA A 199 0.60 -3.10 11.68
N TYR A 200 0.32 -1.95 11.06
CA TYR A 200 -0.86 -1.14 11.36
C TYR A 200 -1.76 -1.11 10.13
N ILE A 201 -3.01 -1.46 10.32
CA ILE A 201 -4.04 -1.45 9.26
C ILE A 201 -5.20 -0.61 9.75
N ALA A 202 -5.60 0.39 8.98
CA ALA A 202 -6.73 1.25 9.29
C ALA A 202 -7.71 1.30 8.12
N VAL A 203 -9.02 1.30 8.42
CA VAL A 203 -10.07 1.32 7.39
C VAL A 203 -11.36 1.93 7.94
N GLY A 204 -12.18 2.53 7.09
CA GLY A 204 -13.51 3.00 7.47
C GLY A 204 -14.52 1.85 7.58
N SER A 205 -15.50 1.96 8.49
CA SER A 205 -16.54 0.91 8.62
C SER A 205 -17.51 0.86 7.45
N VAL A 206 -17.56 1.90 6.62
CA VAL A 206 -18.38 2.01 5.40
C VAL A 206 -17.49 1.96 4.14
N ASP A 207 -16.38 1.25 4.22
CA ASP A 207 -15.46 1.02 3.11
C ASP A 207 -15.70 -0.37 2.49
N ALA A 208 -15.59 -0.46 1.17
CA ALA A 208 -15.70 -1.74 0.46
C ALA A 208 -14.62 -2.76 0.90
N PHE A 209 -13.52 -2.29 1.46
CA PHE A 209 -12.38 -3.12 1.86
C PHE A 209 -12.40 -3.54 3.35
N VAL A 210 -13.39 -3.13 4.15
CA VAL A 210 -13.36 -3.37 5.61
C VAL A 210 -13.28 -4.86 5.96
N ASP A 211 -13.96 -5.74 5.23
CA ASP A 211 -13.96 -7.17 5.54
C ASP A 211 -12.66 -7.85 5.12
N GLU A 212 -12.12 -7.54 3.93
CA GLU A 212 -10.83 -8.10 3.48
C GLU A 212 -9.67 -7.62 4.36
N ASN A 213 -9.72 -6.37 4.82
CA ASN A 213 -8.71 -5.82 5.74
C ASN A 213 -8.79 -6.48 7.13
N ARG A 214 -10.00 -6.74 7.61
CA ARG A 214 -10.21 -7.45 8.88
C ARG A 214 -9.68 -8.88 8.80
N ASP A 215 -10.00 -9.62 7.72
CA ASP A 215 -9.49 -10.98 7.50
C ASP A 215 -7.96 -10.99 7.45
N TYR A 216 -7.37 -10.08 6.68
CA TYR A 216 -5.92 -9.99 6.56
C TYR A 216 -5.24 -9.68 7.89
N ALA A 217 -5.78 -8.74 8.67
CA ALA A 217 -5.27 -8.41 10.00
C ALA A 217 -5.35 -9.60 10.98
N GLN A 218 -6.44 -10.35 10.95
CA GLN A 218 -6.61 -11.56 11.77
C GLN A 218 -5.61 -12.65 11.37
N ARG A 219 -5.38 -12.84 10.08
CA ARG A 219 -4.41 -13.81 9.56
C ARG A 219 -2.96 -13.42 9.88
N LEU A 220 -2.62 -12.13 9.83
CA LEU A 220 -1.33 -11.63 10.30
C LEU A 220 -1.11 -11.96 11.78
N ALA A 221 -2.09 -11.63 12.63
CA ALA A 221 -2.02 -11.93 14.07
C ALA A 221 -1.90 -13.44 14.33
N ALA A 222 -2.68 -14.26 13.62
CA ALA A 222 -2.61 -15.73 13.72
C ALA A 222 -1.25 -16.30 13.27
N ALA A 223 -0.56 -15.60 12.35
CA ALA A 223 0.80 -15.93 11.90
C ALA A 223 1.90 -15.43 12.85
N GLY A 224 1.53 -14.84 14.01
CA GLY A 224 2.48 -14.32 15.00
C GLY A 224 3.03 -12.93 14.69
N VAL A 225 2.44 -12.21 13.71
CA VAL A 225 2.79 -10.84 13.38
C VAL A 225 2.08 -9.87 14.34
N SER A 226 2.84 -9.01 15.02
CA SER A 226 2.25 -7.95 15.86
C SER A 226 1.43 -7.00 14.97
N THR A 227 0.11 -7.02 15.12
CA THR A 227 -0.82 -6.31 14.26
C THR A 227 -1.77 -5.44 15.06
N GLN A 228 -1.85 -4.16 14.71
CA GLN A 228 -2.90 -3.26 15.16
C GLN A 228 -3.89 -3.06 13.99
N PHE A 229 -5.17 -3.29 14.25
CA PHE A 229 -6.24 -3.08 13.29
C PHE A 229 -7.24 -2.07 13.83
N GLU A 230 -7.48 -1.01 13.08
CA GLU A 230 -8.38 0.06 13.50
C GLU A 230 -9.49 0.28 12.47
N VAL A 231 -10.73 0.38 12.96
CA VAL A 231 -11.90 0.66 12.15
C VAL A 231 -12.50 1.99 12.57
N PHE A 232 -12.52 2.94 11.65
CA PHE A 232 -13.11 4.26 11.85
C PHE A 232 -14.59 4.21 11.54
N GLU A 233 -15.43 4.29 12.60
CA GLU A 233 -16.87 4.16 12.49
C GLU A 233 -17.49 5.30 11.65
N GLY A 234 -18.23 4.94 10.61
CA GLY A 234 -18.81 5.88 9.63
C GLY A 234 -17.84 6.37 8.56
N GLY A 235 -16.55 5.97 8.61
CA GLY A 235 -15.57 6.29 7.58
C GLY A 235 -15.86 5.53 6.28
N PHE A 236 -15.86 6.24 5.16
CA PHE A 236 -15.92 5.67 3.81
C PHE A 236 -14.52 5.68 3.18
N HIS A 237 -14.33 5.02 2.04
CA HIS A 237 -13.01 4.92 1.40
C HIS A 237 -12.38 6.30 1.13
N GLY A 238 -11.20 6.55 1.72
CA GLY A 238 -10.47 7.82 1.59
C GLY A 238 -11.14 9.02 2.28
N PHE A 239 -11.96 8.80 3.30
CA PHE A 239 -12.69 9.87 4.00
C PHE A 239 -11.77 10.96 4.56
N GLU A 240 -10.58 10.62 4.99
CA GLU A 240 -9.58 11.54 5.52
C GLU A 240 -9.05 12.53 4.49
N PHE A 241 -9.08 12.16 3.20
CA PHE A 241 -8.70 13.02 2.07
C PHE A 241 -9.88 13.79 1.50
N ILE A 242 -11.03 13.11 1.33
CA ILE A 242 -12.22 13.67 0.68
C ILE A 242 -12.91 14.67 1.59
N ALA A 243 -12.93 14.41 2.90
CA ALA A 243 -13.56 15.26 3.91
C ALA A 243 -12.59 15.66 5.05
N PRO A 244 -11.44 16.32 4.75
CA PRO A 244 -10.38 16.57 5.72
C PRO A 244 -10.81 17.43 6.92
N GLY A 245 -11.87 18.22 6.78
CA GLY A 245 -12.44 19.05 7.84
C GLY A 245 -13.38 18.32 8.79
N ALA A 246 -13.81 17.11 8.47
CA ALA A 246 -14.71 16.34 9.32
C ALA A 246 -14.03 15.92 10.64
N GLY A 247 -14.83 15.80 11.70
CA GLY A 247 -14.32 15.39 13.02
C GLY A 247 -13.63 14.02 12.97
N LEU A 248 -14.21 13.06 12.24
CA LEU A 248 -13.64 11.73 12.06
C LEU A 248 -12.28 11.79 11.34
N SER A 249 -12.16 12.58 10.28
CA SER A 249 -10.91 12.74 9.52
C SER A 249 -9.79 13.38 10.34
N LYS A 250 -10.15 14.29 11.25
CA LYS A 250 -9.19 14.88 12.20
C LYS A 250 -8.73 13.90 13.27
N HIS A 251 -9.55 12.92 13.61
CA HIS A 251 -9.20 11.89 14.56
C HIS A 251 -8.34 10.77 13.93
N ALA A 252 -8.52 10.52 12.62
CA ALA A 252 -7.79 9.50 11.85
C ALA A 252 -6.39 9.96 11.37
N ARG A 253 -6.05 11.23 11.56
CA ARG A 253 -4.76 11.82 11.22
C ARG A 253 -3.91 11.97 12.46
#